data_6a63212e70b36ee871710f2b42cd80a7
#
_entry.id   6a63212e70b36ee871710f2b42cd80a7
#
_cell.length_a   1.000
_cell.length_b   1.000
_cell.length_c   1.000
_cell.angle_alpha   90.00
_cell.angle_beta   90.00
_cell.angle_gamma   90.00
#
_symmetry.space_group_name_H-M   'P 1'
#
loop_
_entity.id
_entity.type
_entity.pdbx_description
1 polymer ?
#
loop_
_entity_poly.entity_id
_entity_poly.type
_entity_poly.pdbx_seq_one_letter_code
_entity_poly.pdbx_strand_id
1 'polypeptide(L)'
;MSLRPNALVALLLSSSLACAACASEPKKPGKYPAREPGCEVQVFPESPTYQTDNIGPVTASCDESISDDECLRELKDQACKLGADTVWGVDDKPTMQAGKKKFSGRAAHQK
;
A
#
# COMPACT_ATOMS: atom_id res chain seq x y z
N MET A 1 39.59 31.45 -41.50
CA MET A 1 39.15 31.39 -41.18
C MET A 1 38.19 31.21 -40.66
N SER A 2 37.97 31.00 -40.45
CA SER A 2 37.22 30.82 -39.94
C SER A 2 36.36 30.37 -39.41
N LEU A 3 36.04 30.17 -39.19
CA LEU A 3 35.36 29.83 -38.61
C LEU A 3 34.52 29.44 -38.06
N ARG A 4 34.29 29.18 -37.83
CA ARG A 4 33.62 28.88 -37.31
C ARG A 4 32.66 28.52 -36.89
N PRO A 5 32.43 28.27 -36.70
CA PRO A 5 31.62 27.93 -36.29
C PRO A 5 30.91 27.57 -35.73
N ASN A 6 30.70 27.41 -35.42
CA ASN A 6 30.16 27.04 -34.84
C ASN A 6 29.29 26.80 -34.29
N ALA A 7 29.05 26.69 -34.28
CA ALA A 7 28.27 26.49 -33.80
C ALA A 7 27.62 25.87 -33.32
N LEU A 8 27.54 25.69 -33.22
CA LEU A 8 27.01 25.20 -32.70
C LEU A 8 26.27 24.87 -32.04
N VAL A 9 26.01 24.67 -31.91
CA VAL A 9 25.56 24.31 -31.37
C VAL A 9 24.83 24.11 -30.67
N ALA A 10 24.43 23.95 -30.46
CA ALA A 10 23.84 23.73 -29.76
C ALA A 10 22.97 23.17 -29.26
N LEU A 11 22.87 22.97 -29.21
CA LEU A 11 22.26 22.55 -28.73
C LEU A 11 21.56 22.13 -28.09
N LEU A 12 21.32 21.79 -27.80
CA LEU A 12 20.87 21.36 -27.26
C LEU A 12 20.25 21.04 -26.56
N LEU A 13 19.94 20.69 -26.21
CA LEU A 13 19.55 20.33 -25.58
C LEU A 13 18.70 20.04 -25.02
N SER A 14 18.35 19.79 -24.68
CA SER A 14 17.65 19.66 -24.19
C SER A 14 16.78 19.00 -23.74
N SER A 15 16.42 18.63 -23.55
CA SER A 15 15.71 17.98 -23.26
C SER A 15 15.20 17.44 -22.34
N SER A 16 14.94 17.08 -22.05
CA SER A 16 14.67 16.42 -21.32
C SER A 16 13.90 16.31 -20.41
N LEU A 17 13.55 16.26 -20.10
CA LEU A 17 12.93 16.22 -19.21
C LEU A 17 11.80 15.66 -19.06
N ALA A 18 11.27 15.31 -19.56
CA ALA A 18 10.04 14.76 -19.55
C ALA A 18 9.86 13.57 -18.73
N CYS A 19 10.81 12.84 -18.54
CA CYS A 19 10.66 11.65 -17.82
C CYS A 19 10.15 11.81 -16.47
N ALA A 20 10.38 12.90 -15.90
CA ALA A 20 9.97 13.09 -14.57
C ALA A 20 8.49 12.95 -14.44
N ALA A 21 7.79 13.40 -15.39
CA ALA A 21 6.38 13.33 -15.29
C ALA A 21 5.89 11.93 -15.30
N CYS A 22 6.53 11.08 -15.99
CA CYS A 22 6.09 9.73 -16.03
C CYS A 22 6.17 9.06 -14.72
N ALA A 23 7.20 9.36 -14.03
CA ALA A 23 7.44 8.67 -12.81
C ALA A 23 6.43 8.99 -11.75
N SER A 24 5.82 10.08 -11.84
CA SER A 24 4.98 10.47 -10.76
C SER A 24 3.53 10.11 -10.96
N GLU A 25 3.26 9.17 -11.81
CA GLU A 25 1.92 8.79 -11.96
C GLU A 25 1.35 8.29 -10.66
N PRO A 26 0.37 8.93 -10.08
CA PRO A 26 -0.16 8.49 -8.81
C PRO A 26 -0.98 7.24 -8.97
N LYS A 27 -0.99 6.41 -7.97
CA LYS A 27 -1.84 5.31 -7.97
C LYS A 27 -3.22 5.82 -8.01
N LYS A 28 -4.06 5.13 -8.72
CA LYS A 28 -5.42 5.44 -8.75
C LYS A 28 -5.95 5.46 -7.33
N PRO A 29 -6.61 6.49 -6.90
CA PRO A 29 -7.14 6.50 -5.54
C PRO A 29 -8.20 5.41 -5.41
N GLY A 30 -8.23 4.78 -4.29
CA GLY A 30 -9.24 3.80 -4.01
C GLY A 30 -10.57 4.49 -3.81
N LYS A 31 -11.58 3.70 -3.65
CA LYS A 31 -12.92 4.19 -3.43
C LYS A 31 -13.01 5.01 -2.15
N TYR A 32 -12.20 4.70 -1.17
CA TYR A 32 -12.21 5.39 0.11
C TYR A 32 -10.85 6.04 0.33
N PRO A 33 -10.84 7.23 0.92
CA PRO A 33 -9.57 7.91 1.14
C PRO A 33 -8.73 7.18 2.19
N ALA A 34 -7.44 7.26 2.05
CA ALA A 34 -6.53 6.64 2.98
C ALA A 34 -6.70 7.25 4.36
N ARG A 35 -6.60 6.39 5.37
CA ARG A 35 -6.69 6.81 6.76
C ARG A 35 -5.31 6.70 7.40
N GLU A 36 -5.15 7.36 8.50
CA GLU A 36 -3.84 7.38 9.18
C GLU A 36 -3.53 6.07 9.85
N PRO A 37 -2.26 5.73 9.99
CA PRO A 37 -1.90 4.55 10.77
C PRO A 37 -2.46 4.66 12.17
N GLY A 38 -2.88 3.56 12.70
CA GLY A 38 -3.51 3.55 14.02
C GLY A 38 -4.99 3.82 13.98
N CYS A 39 -5.57 3.96 12.81
CA CYS A 39 -7.00 4.15 12.70
C CYS A 39 -7.73 2.92 13.24
N GLU A 40 -8.97 3.10 13.61
CA GLU A 40 -9.72 2.00 14.18
C GLU A 40 -10.15 1.04 13.08
N VAL A 41 -9.79 -0.22 13.23
CA VAL A 41 -10.12 -1.26 12.28
C VAL A 41 -10.59 -2.47 13.06
N GLN A 42 -11.72 -3.02 12.69
CA GLN A 42 -12.22 -4.23 13.31
C GLN A 42 -11.74 -5.44 12.54
N VAL A 43 -11.33 -6.47 13.24
CA VAL A 43 -10.77 -7.67 12.63
C VAL A 43 -11.67 -8.84 12.95
N PHE A 44 -12.02 -9.59 11.92
CA PHE A 44 -12.91 -10.74 12.07
C PHE A 44 -12.31 -11.96 11.40
N PRO A 45 -12.51 -13.15 11.98
CA PRO A 45 -12.06 -14.39 11.34
C PRO A 45 -12.93 -14.76 10.14
N GLU A 46 -14.17 -14.30 10.15
CA GLU A 46 -15.09 -14.61 9.07
C GLU A 46 -15.74 -13.34 8.57
N SER A 47 -16.53 -13.47 7.55
CA SER A 47 -17.24 -12.33 6.99
C SER A 47 -18.13 -11.70 8.06
N PRO A 48 -18.10 -10.38 8.22
CA PRO A 48 -18.92 -9.73 9.24
C PRO A 48 -20.41 -9.85 8.92
N THR A 49 -21.23 -9.62 9.94
CA THR A 49 -22.67 -9.73 9.77
C THR A 49 -23.29 -8.49 9.14
N TYR A 50 -22.56 -7.39 9.11
CA TYR A 50 -23.06 -6.18 8.44
C TYR A 50 -22.51 -6.11 7.03
N GLN A 51 -23.11 -5.28 6.23
CA GLN A 51 -22.69 -5.15 4.84
C GLN A 51 -21.41 -4.34 4.73
N THR A 52 -20.52 -4.81 3.88
CA THR A 52 -19.28 -4.13 3.64
C THR A 52 -19.01 -4.03 2.15
N ASP A 53 -18.17 -3.06 1.83
CA ASP A 53 -17.64 -2.91 0.49
C ASP A 53 -16.22 -3.43 0.53
N ASN A 54 -15.93 -4.45 -0.21
CA ASN A 54 -14.59 -5.03 -0.21
C ASN A 54 -13.63 -4.14 -0.98
N ILE A 55 -12.48 -3.88 -0.40
CA ILE A 55 -11.50 -3.00 -1.02
C ILE A 55 -10.37 -3.79 -1.63
N GLY A 56 -9.83 -4.75 -0.89
CA GLY A 56 -8.74 -5.54 -1.41
C GLY A 56 -8.05 -6.35 -0.34
N PRO A 57 -7.11 -7.19 -0.74
CA PRO A 57 -6.39 -8.02 0.23
C PRO A 57 -5.35 -7.21 0.97
N VAL A 58 -5.07 -7.60 2.20
CA VAL A 58 -4.00 -7.03 3.00
C VAL A 58 -3.21 -8.17 3.62
N THR A 59 -1.95 -7.94 3.79
CA THR A 59 -1.05 -8.95 4.38
C THR A 59 0.01 -8.24 5.20
N ALA A 60 0.30 -8.78 6.36
CA ALA A 60 1.39 -8.31 7.19
C ALA A 60 2.35 -9.46 7.40
N SER A 61 3.61 -9.22 7.13
CA SER A 61 4.66 -10.22 7.32
C SER A 61 5.64 -9.67 8.32
N CYS A 62 5.78 -10.32 9.44
CA CYS A 62 6.58 -9.84 10.57
C CYS A 62 7.58 -10.88 10.97
N ASP A 63 8.65 -10.44 11.60
CA ASP A 63 9.64 -11.34 12.14
C ASP A 63 8.97 -12.18 13.22
N GLU A 64 9.37 -13.44 13.33
CA GLU A 64 8.76 -14.32 14.33
C GLU A 64 8.96 -13.85 15.75
N SER A 65 9.94 -13.00 15.99
CA SER A 65 10.18 -12.45 17.32
C SER A 65 9.18 -11.33 17.67
N ILE A 66 8.43 -10.85 16.70
CA ILE A 66 7.43 -9.80 16.93
C ILE A 66 6.16 -10.47 17.47
N SER A 67 5.49 -9.83 18.41
CA SER A 67 4.28 -10.42 18.96
C SER A 67 3.17 -10.46 17.91
N ASP A 68 2.22 -11.36 18.12
CA ASP A 68 1.09 -11.47 17.20
C ASP A 68 0.29 -10.18 17.18
N ASP A 69 0.14 -9.55 18.33
CA ASP A 69 -0.61 -8.30 18.43
C ASP A 69 0.03 -7.18 17.62
N GLU A 70 1.34 -7.10 17.64
CA GLU A 70 2.04 -6.11 16.86
C GLU A 70 1.94 -6.38 15.38
N CYS A 71 1.99 -7.65 15.02
CA CYS A 71 1.85 -8.00 13.62
C CYS A 71 0.43 -7.72 13.13
N LEU A 72 -0.56 -7.95 13.96
CA LEU A 72 -1.93 -7.60 13.62
C LEU A 72 -2.11 -6.10 13.49
N ARG A 73 -1.40 -5.34 14.32
CA ARG A 73 -1.45 -3.88 14.19
C ARG A 73 -0.94 -3.44 12.84
N GLU A 74 0.10 -4.08 12.35
CA GLU A 74 0.61 -3.77 11.04
C GLU A 74 -0.40 -4.09 9.95
N LEU A 75 -1.12 -5.20 10.10
CA LEU A 75 -2.17 -5.55 9.18
C LEU A 75 -3.26 -4.48 9.18
N LYS A 76 -3.64 -4.00 10.35
CA LYS A 76 -4.63 -2.95 10.46
C LYS A 76 -4.14 -1.65 9.81
N ASP A 77 -2.87 -1.33 9.99
CA ASP A 77 -2.32 -0.12 9.37
C ASP A 77 -2.38 -0.18 7.86
N GLN A 78 -2.17 -1.35 7.30
CA GLN A 78 -2.31 -1.51 5.86
C GLN A 78 -3.75 -1.32 5.43
N ALA A 79 -4.69 -1.81 6.23
CA ALA A 79 -6.09 -1.57 5.94
C ALA A 79 -6.43 -0.09 6.03
N CYS A 80 -5.86 0.61 6.98
CA CYS A 80 -6.06 2.05 7.10
C CYS A 80 -5.61 2.78 5.84
N LYS A 81 -4.49 2.37 5.27
CA LYS A 81 -4.00 3.00 4.05
C LYS A 81 -4.96 2.84 2.89
N LEU A 82 -5.75 1.79 2.91
CA LEU A 82 -6.73 1.56 1.87
C LEU A 82 -8.07 2.22 2.16
N GLY A 83 -8.18 2.88 3.30
CA GLY A 83 -9.44 3.51 3.69
C GLY A 83 -10.42 2.56 4.32
N ALA A 84 -9.95 1.40 4.76
CA ALA A 84 -10.82 0.38 5.33
C ALA A 84 -11.08 0.63 6.79
N ASP A 85 -12.18 0.10 7.30
CA ASP A 85 -12.46 0.08 8.71
C ASP A 85 -12.67 -1.34 9.22
N THR A 86 -12.54 -2.30 8.33
CA THR A 86 -12.77 -3.71 8.64
C THR A 86 -11.76 -4.56 7.90
N VAL A 87 -11.30 -5.62 8.56
CA VAL A 87 -10.51 -6.67 7.90
C VAL A 87 -11.13 -7.99 8.32
N TRP A 88 -11.46 -8.82 7.38
CA TRP A 88 -12.07 -10.10 7.69
C TRP A 88 -11.32 -11.24 7.00
N GLY A 89 -11.59 -12.44 7.44
CA GLY A 89 -10.88 -13.61 6.93
C GLY A 89 -9.50 -13.74 7.54
N VAL A 90 -9.29 -13.22 8.73
CA VAL A 90 -8.00 -13.27 9.42
C VAL A 90 -8.00 -14.44 10.39
N ASP A 91 -7.05 -15.33 10.22
CA ASP A 91 -6.95 -16.50 11.11
C ASP A 91 -6.52 -16.07 12.50
N ASP A 92 -6.89 -16.86 13.50
CA ASP A 92 -6.49 -16.63 14.87
C ASP A 92 -5.00 -16.61 15.03
N LYS A 93 -4.31 -17.42 14.26
CA LYS A 93 -2.87 -17.56 14.39
C LYS A 93 -2.22 -17.25 13.07
N PRO A 94 -1.02 -16.69 13.12
CA PRO A 94 -0.33 -16.38 11.88
C PRO A 94 0.18 -17.64 11.21
N THR A 95 0.39 -17.56 9.93
CA THR A 95 1.07 -18.60 9.19
C THR A 95 2.56 -18.37 9.40
N MET A 96 3.27 -19.44 9.74
CA MET A 96 4.72 -19.34 9.95
C MET A 96 5.43 -19.85 8.72
N GLN A 97 6.36 -19.06 8.23
CA GLN A 97 7.09 -19.47 7.05
C GLN A 97 8.47 -18.83 7.09
N ALA A 98 9.50 -19.63 7.06
CA ALA A 98 10.89 -19.15 6.99
C ALA A 98 11.20 -18.08 8.05
N GLY A 99 10.78 -18.30 9.27
CA GLY A 99 11.07 -17.37 10.35
C GLY A 99 10.21 -16.12 10.36
N LYS A 100 9.18 -16.09 9.56
CA LYS A 100 8.26 -14.96 9.50
C LYS A 100 6.86 -15.37 9.87
N LYS A 101 6.15 -14.46 10.52
CA LYS A 101 4.74 -14.60 10.78
C LYS A 101 3.98 -13.85 9.73
N LYS A 102 2.90 -14.41 9.27
CA LYS A 102 2.13 -13.77 8.24
C LYS A 102 0.66 -13.81 8.59
N PHE A 103 0.05 -12.63 8.63
CA PHE A 103 -1.40 -12.51 8.76
C PHE A 103 -1.93 -11.95 7.45
N SER A 104 -3.06 -12.45 7.03
CA SER A 104 -3.70 -11.99 5.80
C SER A 104 -5.18 -11.82 6.03
N GLY A 105 -5.80 -10.97 5.28
CA GLY A 105 -7.22 -10.77 5.35
C GLY A 105 -7.71 -9.93 4.19
N ARG A 106 -8.97 -9.57 4.25
CA ARG A 106 -9.57 -8.72 3.23
C ARG A 106 -10.00 -7.43 3.88
N ALA A 107 -9.52 -6.34 3.32
CA ALA A 107 -9.90 -5.04 3.82
C ALA A 107 -11.21 -4.63 3.21
N ALA A 108 -12.05 -4.03 4.02
CA ALA A 108 -13.39 -3.63 3.60
C ALA A 108 -13.81 -2.38 4.36
N HIS A 109 -14.81 -1.72 3.85
CA HIS A 109 -15.39 -0.56 4.49
C HIS A 109 -16.85 -0.84 4.76
N GLN A 110 -17.32 -0.54 5.95
CA GLN A 110 -18.71 -0.76 6.32
C GLN A 110 -19.59 0.17 5.51
N LYS A 111 -20.64 -0.35 4.98
CA LYS A 111 -21.58 0.46 4.20
C LYS A 111 -22.52 1.26 5.06
#